data_1e59c0a550bfa7486b27a3745efa105e
#
_entry.id   1e59c0a550bfa7486b27a3745efa105e
#
_cell.length_a   1.000
_cell.length_b   1.000
_cell.length_c   1.000
_cell.angle_alpha   90.00
_cell.angle_beta   90.00
_cell.angle_gamma   90.00
#
_symmetry.space_group_name_H-M   'P 1'
#
loop_
_entity.id
_entity.type
_entity.pdbx_description
1 polymer ?
#
loop_
_entity_poly.entity_id
_entity_poly.type
_entity_poly.pdbx_seq_one_letter_code
_entity_poly.pdbx_strand_id
1 'polypeptide(L)'
;PYTHIYTPSSDLPSLTIELMRGSSQVEIFEGCIVNTMTLSVEAGGEMTASFDIISQTAQSRSGTVASSFGDGRQILHFEASTLNFNSINYSLRSMEFSLDNKITRRDLLGSKLTAQPLVTDIREISLTATLDLEDNNLYNAQLAGTQGTVEITFTNSDGDYMRLRLYNGIITEYSDDLNSVGRIERTLTWQGLSDAVNPAFDIIISNADASAIGN
;
A
#
# COMPACT_ATOMS: atom_id res chain seq x y z
N PRO A 1 -13.62 16.74 -8.12
CA PRO A 1 -12.92 15.51 -7.77
C PRO A 1 -13.88 14.55 -7.05
N TYR A 2 -13.70 13.27 -7.29
CA TYR A 2 -14.39 12.17 -6.59
C TYR A 2 -13.43 11.59 -5.57
N THR A 3 -13.94 11.21 -4.40
CA THR A 3 -13.13 10.65 -3.32
C THR A 3 -13.49 9.18 -3.13
N HIS A 4 -12.48 8.33 -3.22
CA HIS A 4 -12.59 6.89 -3.02
C HIS A 4 -11.86 6.52 -1.73
N ILE A 5 -12.50 5.76 -0.86
CA ILE A 5 -11.95 5.35 0.43
C ILE A 5 -11.83 3.83 0.44
N TYR A 6 -10.61 3.34 0.64
CA TYR A 6 -10.30 1.92 0.72
C TYR A 6 -9.89 1.57 2.15
N THR A 7 -10.60 0.64 2.74
CA THR A 7 -10.33 0.12 4.08
C THR A 7 -10.15 -1.40 4.02
N PRO A 8 -9.41 -1.99 4.96
CA PRO A 8 -9.27 -3.44 5.00
C PRO A 8 -10.63 -4.11 5.25
N SER A 9 -10.93 -5.14 4.46
CA SER A 9 -12.12 -5.98 4.62
C SER A 9 -11.75 -7.36 5.16
N SER A 10 -12.66 -8.00 5.89
CA SER A 10 -12.53 -9.41 6.26
C SER A 10 -12.73 -10.33 5.04
N ASP A 11 -13.58 -9.91 4.11
CA ASP A 11 -13.83 -10.62 2.87
C ASP A 11 -12.99 -10.02 1.77
N LEU A 12 -12.07 -10.81 1.21
CA LEU A 12 -11.21 -10.41 0.12
C LEU A 12 -11.91 -10.68 -1.22
N PRO A 13 -12.20 -9.65 -2.02
CA PRO A 13 -12.82 -9.83 -3.32
C PRO A 13 -11.87 -10.56 -4.27
N SER A 14 -12.42 -11.43 -5.10
CA SER A 14 -11.68 -12.07 -6.19
C SER A 14 -11.72 -11.23 -7.45
N LEU A 15 -10.60 -11.21 -8.16
CA LEU A 15 -10.40 -10.48 -9.41
C LEU A 15 -10.13 -11.44 -10.55
N THR A 16 -10.41 -11.03 -11.77
CA THR A 16 -9.91 -11.66 -12.99
C THR A 16 -8.86 -10.75 -13.60
N ILE A 17 -7.67 -11.29 -13.85
CA ILE A 17 -6.55 -10.54 -14.44
C ILE A 17 -6.26 -11.09 -15.81
N GLU A 18 -6.26 -10.21 -16.81
CA GLU A 18 -5.86 -10.52 -18.18
C GLU A 18 -4.49 -9.89 -18.48
N LEU A 19 -3.54 -10.71 -18.87
CA LEU A 19 -2.20 -10.29 -19.24
C LEU A 19 -1.95 -10.57 -20.71
N MET A 20 -1.74 -9.53 -21.50
CA MET A 20 -1.39 -9.67 -22.91
C MET A 20 0.11 -9.93 -23.07
N ARG A 21 0.45 -11.06 -23.70
CA ARG A 21 1.83 -11.39 -24.09
C ARG A 21 2.01 -11.29 -25.59
N GLY A 22 2.85 -10.39 -26.03
CA GLY A 22 3.03 -10.11 -27.46
C GLY A 22 1.76 -9.52 -28.08
N SER A 23 1.48 -9.85 -29.36
CA SER A 23 0.42 -9.21 -30.15
C SER A 23 -0.91 -9.98 -30.16
N SER A 24 -0.95 -11.24 -29.68
CA SER A 24 -2.12 -12.11 -29.91
C SER A 24 -2.35 -13.20 -28.86
N GLN A 25 -1.58 -13.23 -27.78
CA GLN A 25 -1.79 -14.20 -26.71
C GLN A 25 -2.19 -13.49 -25.42
N VAL A 26 -3.27 -13.95 -24.83
CA VAL A 26 -3.78 -13.45 -23.55
C VAL A 26 -3.77 -14.58 -22.54
N GLU A 27 -3.11 -14.34 -21.41
CA GLU A 27 -3.24 -15.19 -20.22
C GLU A 27 -4.32 -14.60 -19.32
N ILE A 28 -5.23 -15.45 -18.88
CA ILE A 28 -6.34 -15.09 -18.00
C ILE A 28 -6.14 -15.81 -16.68
N PHE A 29 -6.07 -15.04 -15.62
CA PHE A 29 -5.99 -15.55 -14.25
C PHE A 29 -7.32 -15.25 -13.55
N GLU A 30 -8.02 -16.30 -13.12
CA GLU A 30 -9.33 -16.19 -12.47
C GLU A 30 -9.24 -16.53 -10.98
N GLY A 31 -10.13 -15.95 -10.17
CA GLY A 31 -10.13 -16.13 -8.74
C GLY A 31 -8.86 -15.57 -8.09
N CYS A 32 -8.35 -14.47 -8.63
CA CYS A 32 -7.16 -13.78 -8.13
C CYS A 32 -7.46 -13.07 -6.82
N ILE A 33 -6.64 -13.29 -5.80
CA ILE A 33 -6.72 -12.58 -4.53
C ILE A 33 -5.36 -11.96 -4.24
N VAL A 34 -5.34 -10.71 -3.82
CA VAL A 34 -4.10 -10.01 -3.45
C VAL A 34 -3.61 -10.56 -2.11
N ASN A 35 -2.42 -11.14 -2.12
CA ASN A 35 -1.74 -11.61 -0.92
C ASN A 35 -0.97 -10.48 -0.24
N THR A 36 -0.05 -9.85 -0.98
CA THR A 36 0.68 -8.69 -0.47
C THR A 36 0.52 -7.49 -1.39
N MET A 37 0.59 -6.30 -0.81
CA MET A 37 0.66 -5.02 -1.51
C MET A 37 1.76 -4.19 -0.88
N THR A 38 2.64 -3.65 -1.70
CA THR A 38 3.67 -2.71 -1.27
C THR A 38 3.54 -1.43 -2.06
N LEU A 39 3.47 -0.29 -1.37
CA LEU A 39 3.56 1.05 -1.97
C LEU A 39 4.87 1.68 -1.52
N SER A 40 5.68 2.14 -2.44
CA SER A 40 6.97 2.74 -2.10
C SER A 40 7.23 4.01 -2.92
N VAL A 41 7.92 4.94 -2.29
CA VAL A 41 8.42 6.17 -2.91
C VAL A 41 9.68 6.63 -2.22
N GLU A 42 10.62 7.15 -3.01
CA GLU A 42 11.86 7.77 -2.54
C GLU A 42 11.95 9.21 -3.03
N ALA A 43 12.74 10.03 -2.33
CA ALA A 43 13.01 11.40 -2.74
C ALA A 43 13.61 11.44 -4.15
N GLY A 44 12.97 12.16 -5.07
CA GLY A 44 13.33 12.22 -6.49
C GLY A 44 12.68 11.15 -7.35
N GLY A 45 11.90 10.23 -6.78
CA GLY A 45 11.26 9.12 -7.48
C GLY A 45 9.75 9.26 -7.63
N GLU A 46 9.18 8.38 -8.41
CA GLU A 46 7.74 8.19 -8.56
C GLU A 46 7.24 7.16 -7.53
N MET A 47 5.98 7.27 -7.17
CA MET A 47 5.35 6.24 -6.35
C MET A 47 5.15 4.96 -7.15
N THR A 48 5.56 3.85 -6.57
CA THR A 48 5.40 2.52 -7.16
C THR A 48 4.48 1.67 -6.31
N ALA A 49 3.67 0.82 -6.96
CA ALA A 49 2.83 -0.17 -6.33
C ALA A 49 3.20 -1.56 -6.83
N SER A 50 3.45 -2.48 -5.91
CA SER A 50 3.74 -3.88 -6.20
C SER A 50 2.72 -4.78 -5.51
N PHE A 51 2.27 -5.84 -6.21
CA PHE A 51 1.27 -6.76 -5.71
C PHE A 51 1.75 -8.20 -5.91
N ASP A 52 1.66 -9.02 -4.87
CA ASP A 52 1.70 -10.47 -4.99
C ASP A 52 0.27 -11.01 -5.00
N ILE A 53 -0.07 -11.81 -6.03
CA ILE A 53 -1.44 -12.23 -6.29
C ILE A 53 -1.47 -13.74 -6.45
N ILE A 54 -2.38 -14.39 -5.73
CA ILE A 54 -2.63 -15.82 -5.82
C ILE A 54 -3.88 -16.04 -6.67
N SER A 55 -3.74 -16.75 -7.81
CA SER A 55 -4.85 -17.12 -8.68
C SER A 55 -5.33 -18.55 -8.40
N GLN A 56 -6.61 -18.80 -8.63
CA GLN A 56 -7.19 -20.13 -8.57
C GLN A 56 -6.94 -20.93 -9.86
N THR A 57 -7.09 -20.27 -11.01
CA THR A 57 -6.89 -20.88 -12.33
C THR A 57 -6.07 -19.98 -13.24
N ALA A 58 -5.43 -20.60 -14.22
CA ALA A 58 -4.79 -19.90 -15.34
C ALA A 58 -5.24 -20.54 -16.66
N GLN A 59 -5.63 -19.71 -17.60
CA GLN A 59 -6.04 -20.12 -18.95
C GLN A 59 -5.35 -19.22 -19.97
N SER A 60 -5.27 -19.70 -21.21
CA SER A 60 -4.78 -18.87 -22.32
C SER A 60 -5.79 -18.84 -23.46
N ARG A 61 -5.90 -17.70 -24.11
CA ARG A 61 -6.70 -17.52 -25.34
C ARG A 61 -5.92 -16.73 -26.37
N SER A 62 -6.25 -16.92 -27.64
CA SER A 62 -5.83 -16.02 -28.69
C SER A 62 -6.68 -14.76 -28.71
N GLY A 63 -6.10 -13.63 -29.03
CA GLY A 63 -6.80 -12.35 -29.09
C GLY A 63 -6.00 -11.20 -28.47
N THR A 64 -6.66 -10.10 -28.24
CA THR A 64 -6.10 -8.90 -27.63
C THR A 64 -6.93 -8.50 -26.42
N VAL A 65 -6.30 -7.83 -25.47
CA VAL A 65 -6.97 -7.15 -24.37
C VAL A 65 -7.13 -5.68 -24.76
N ALA A 66 -8.33 -5.15 -24.63
CA ALA A 66 -8.53 -3.71 -24.78
C ALA A 66 -7.87 -3.02 -23.60
N SER A 67 -6.81 -2.25 -23.87
CA SER A 67 -6.18 -1.41 -22.84
C SER A 67 -6.78 -0.01 -22.90
N SER A 68 -7.19 0.50 -21.76
CA SER A 68 -7.52 1.90 -21.57
C SER A 68 -6.45 2.52 -20.72
N PHE A 69 -5.70 3.45 -21.29
CA PHE A 69 -4.75 4.26 -20.55
C PHE A 69 -5.47 5.50 -20.02
N GLY A 70 -5.07 5.94 -18.83
CA GLY A 70 -5.65 7.12 -18.21
C GLY A 70 -5.52 8.39 -19.07
N ASP A 71 -6.16 9.43 -18.63
CA ASP A 71 -6.32 10.72 -19.32
C ASP A 71 -5.07 11.61 -19.38
N GLY A 72 -3.88 11.06 -19.11
CA GLY A 72 -2.61 11.79 -19.13
C GLY A 72 -2.36 12.65 -17.91
N ARG A 73 -3.06 12.40 -16.80
CA ARG A 73 -2.84 13.08 -15.52
C ARG A 73 -1.45 12.77 -14.95
N GLN A 74 -0.99 13.70 -14.15
CA GLN A 74 0.31 13.53 -13.52
C GLN A 74 0.31 12.37 -12.52
N ILE A 75 1.42 11.62 -12.55
CA ILE A 75 1.71 10.57 -11.58
C ILE A 75 1.97 11.20 -10.21
N LEU A 76 1.56 10.56 -9.15
CA LEU A 76 1.92 10.95 -7.78
C LEU A 76 3.42 10.71 -7.58
N HIS A 77 4.10 11.71 -7.06
CA HIS A 77 5.53 11.65 -6.77
C HIS A 77 5.88 12.35 -5.45
N PHE A 78 7.12 12.29 -5.06
CA PHE A 78 7.59 12.67 -3.72
C PHE A 78 7.44 14.18 -3.37
N GLU A 79 7.45 15.08 -4.35
CA GLU A 79 7.56 16.53 -4.13
C GLU A 79 6.44 17.13 -3.27
N ALA A 80 5.29 16.47 -3.23
CA ALA A 80 4.13 16.97 -2.50
C ALA A 80 3.73 16.02 -1.36
N SER A 81 4.72 15.46 -0.64
CA SER A 81 4.47 14.54 0.46
C SER A 81 4.85 15.14 1.82
N THR A 82 4.00 14.91 2.79
CA THR A 82 4.27 15.20 4.21
C THR A 82 3.86 14.00 5.05
N LEU A 83 4.69 13.64 6.04
CA LEU A 83 4.32 12.69 7.07
C LEU A 83 3.85 13.45 8.31
N ASN A 84 2.66 13.14 8.77
CA ASN A 84 2.12 13.65 10.02
C ASN A 84 2.02 12.52 11.05
N PHE A 85 2.57 12.72 12.24
CA PHE A 85 2.37 11.84 13.38
C PHE A 85 1.84 12.64 14.55
N ASN A 86 0.64 12.32 15.01
CA ASN A 86 -0.02 13.00 16.12
C ASN A 86 -0.04 14.53 15.97
N SER A 87 -0.38 15.02 14.77
CA SER A 87 -0.44 16.46 14.41
C SER A 87 0.91 17.18 14.31
N ILE A 88 2.03 16.45 14.29
CA ILE A 88 3.37 16.99 14.04
C ILE A 88 3.80 16.53 12.64
N ASN A 89 4.24 17.47 11.82
CA ASN A 89 4.73 17.21 10.47
C ASN A 89 6.23 16.93 10.48
N TYR A 90 6.66 15.98 9.67
CA TYR A 90 8.06 15.57 9.50
C TYR A 90 8.43 15.56 8.02
N SER A 91 9.69 15.90 7.75
CA SER A 91 10.25 15.86 6.40
C SER A 91 10.54 14.43 5.97
N LEU A 92 9.79 13.94 4.97
CA LEU A 92 9.84 12.57 4.49
C LEU A 92 10.88 12.43 3.36
N ARG A 93 11.75 11.43 3.44
CA ARG A 93 12.72 11.07 2.40
C ARG A 93 12.33 9.85 1.58
N SER A 94 11.88 8.85 2.27
CA SER A 94 11.34 7.64 1.65
C SER A 94 10.26 7.04 2.51
N MET A 95 9.35 6.31 1.88
CA MET A 95 8.39 5.50 2.58
C MET A 95 8.15 4.18 1.86
N GLU A 96 7.83 3.16 2.63
CA GLU A 96 7.32 1.88 2.17
C GLU A 96 6.15 1.47 3.07
N PHE A 97 4.97 1.38 2.47
CA PHE A 97 3.79 0.79 3.11
C PHE A 97 3.65 -0.65 2.63
N SER A 98 3.50 -1.58 3.56
CA SER A 98 3.29 -2.99 3.28
C SER A 98 2.03 -3.52 3.94
N LEU A 99 1.23 -4.21 3.15
CA LEU A 99 0.06 -4.97 3.56
C LEU A 99 0.30 -6.43 3.22
N ASP A 100 0.22 -7.31 4.21
CA ASP A 100 0.27 -8.76 4.03
C ASP A 100 -1.00 -9.40 4.59
N ASN A 101 -1.82 -9.93 3.69
CA ASN A 101 -3.09 -10.60 4.03
C ASN A 101 -2.89 -12.02 4.57
N LYS A 102 -1.67 -12.56 4.59
CA LYS A 102 -1.32 -13.90 5.08
C LYS A 102 -2.15 -15.00 4.42
N ILE A 103 -2.27 -14.92 3.10
CA ILE A 103 -3.05 -15.89 2.32
C ILE A 103 -2.16 -17.03 1.90
N THR A 104 -2.65 -18.25 2.07
CA THR A 104 -1.96 -19.46 1.63
C THR A 104 -2.76 -20.17 0.54
N ARG A 105 -2.05 -20.58 -0.51
CA ARG A 105 -2.59 -21.44 -1.56
C ARG A 105 -2.95 -22.79 -0.96
N ARG A 106 -4.11 -23.33 -1.36
CA ARG A 106 -4.59 -24.63 -0.90
C ARG A 106 -4.85 -25.55 -2.08
N ASP A 107 -3.96 -26.53 -2.27
CA ASP A 107 -4.11 -27.56 -3.29
C ASP A 107 -4.77 -28.80 -2.68
N LEU A 108 -5.76 -29.37 -3.38
CA LEU A 108 -6.51 -30.55 -2.94
C LEU A 108 -6.24 -31.72 -3.87
N LEU A 109 -6.12 -32.92 -3.31
CA LEU A 109 -6.03 -34.14 -4.09
C LEU A 109 -7.33 -34.35 -4.90
N GLY A 110 -7.17 -34.70 -6.16
CA GLY A 110 -8.30 -34.95 -7.07
C GLY A 110 -8.81 -33.74 -7.81
N SER A 111 -8.25 -32.54 -7.60
CA SER A 111 -8.55 -31.32 -8.33
C SER A 111 -7.30 -30.79 -9.02
N LYS A 112 -7.45 -30.33 -10.26
CA LYS A 112 -6.41 -29.53 -10.95
C LYS A 112 -6.44 -28.06 -10.57
N LEU A 113 -7.52 -27.64 -9.91
CA LEU A 113 -7.73 -26.26 -9.49
C LEU A 113 -7.29 -26.11 -8.03
N THR A 114 -6.66 -25.01 -7.73
CA THR A 114 -6.42 -24.60 -6.34
C THR A 114 -7.77 -24.30 -5.70
N ALA A 115 -8.00 -24.81 -4.51
CA ALA A 115 -9.19 -24.41 -3.73
C ALA A 115 -9.06 -22.93 -3.35
N GLN A 116 -10.20 -22.32 -2.98
CA GLN A 116 -10.17 -20.93 -2.54
C GLN A 116 -9.09 -20.71 -1.48
N PRO A 117 -8.19 -19.74 -1.69
CA PRO A 117 -7.13 -19.44 -0.73
C PRO A 117 -7.70 -19.10 0.64
N LEU A 118 -7.00 -19.48 1.68
CA LEU A 118 -7.38 -19.21 3.06
C LEU A 118 -6.44 -18.19 3.68
N VAL A 119 -7.02 -17.28 4.45
CA VAL A 119 -6.26 -16.46 5.40
C VAL A 119 -5.81 -17.38 6.53
N THR A 120 -4.50 -17.51 6.73
CA THR A 120 -3.91 -18.47 7.67
C THR A 120 -3.40 -17.81 8.95
N ASP A 121 -3.27 -16.48 8.96
CA ASP A 121 -2.75 -15.73 10.09
C ASP A 121 -3.35 -14.33 10.14
N ILE A 122 -2.98 -13.57 11.16
CA ILE A 122 -3.39 -12.17 11.31
C ILE A 122 -2.72 -11.33 10.23
N ARG A 123 -3.51 -10.50 9.57
CA ARG A 123 -3.02 -9.52 8.60
C ARG A 123 -1.98 -8.60 9.23
N GLU A 124 -0.86 -8.42 8.54
CA GLU A 124 0.18 -7.50 8.94
C GLU A 124 0.14 -6.22 8.10
N ILE A 125 0.24 -5.09 8.79
CA ILE A 125 0.22 -3.77 8.16
C ILE A 125 1.37 -2.99 8.77
N SER A 126 2.31 -2.59 7.91
CA SER A 126 3.48 -1.83 8.33
C SER A 126 3.71 -0.62 7.42
N LEU A 127 4.24 0.43 8.00
CA LEU A 127 4.71 1.62 7.31
C LEU A 127 6.13 1.92 7.79
N THR A 128 7.08 1.80 6.90
CA THR A 128 8.47 2.20 7.15
C THR A 128 8.72 3.55 6.48
N ALA A 129 9.28 4.50 7.20
CA ALA A 129 9.64 5.80 6.65
C ALA A 129 11.03 6.23 7.12
N THR A 130 11.78 6.82 6.18
CA THR A 130 13.05 7.50 6.48
C THR A 130 12.80 9.00 6.51
N LEU A 131 13.17 9.62 7.60
CA LEU A 131 12.94 11.02 7.93
C LEU A 131 14.28 11.71 8.23
N ASP A 132 14.30 13.03 8.14
CA ASP A 132 15.36 13.81 8.73
C ASP A 132 15.21 13.85 10.25
N LEU A 133 16.35 13.78 10.97
CA LEU A 133 16.34 13.98 12.41
C LEU A 133 16.13 15.46 12.74
N GLU A 134 14.92 15.82 13.12
CA GLU A 134 14.55 17.20 13.50
C GLU A 134 14.46 17.35 15.04
N ASP A 135 13.94 16.32 15.71
CA ASP A 135 13.74 16.32 17.17
C ASP A 135 13.75 14.89 17.75
N ASN A 136 13.49 14.79 19.06
CA ASN A 136 13.42 13.51 19.78
C ASN A 136 11.98 13.03 20.06
N ASN A 137 10.97 13.67 19.49
CA ASN A 137 9.58 13.33 19.80
C ASN A 137 9.23 11.89 19.37
N LEU A 138 9.67 11.47 18.19
CA LEU A 138 9.45 10.10 17.70
C LEU A 138 10.20 9.05 18.54
N TYR A 139 11.42 9.36 18.98
CA TYR A 139 12.16 8.50 19.90
C TYR A 139 11.44 8.35 21.24
N ASN A 140 10.98 9.45 21.81
CA ASN A 140 10.22 9.43 23.06
C ASN A 140 8.88 8.69 22.91
N ALA A 141 8.22 8.83 21.77
CA ALA A 141 6.98 8.11 21.46
C ALA A 141 7.23 6.59 21.38
N GLN A 142 8.33 6.16 20.77
CA GLN A 142 8.73 4.76 20.74
C GLN A 142 8.99 4.21 22.15
N LEU A 143 9.80 4.91 22.95
CA LEU A 143 10.12 4.49 24.33
C LEU A 143 8.85 4.39 25.21
N ALA A 144 7.89 5.27 24.99
CA ALA A 144 6.63 5.29 25.73
C ALA A 144 5.60 4.29 25.18
N GLY A 145 5.86 3.63 24.04
CA GLY A 145 4.87 2.81 23.34
C GLY A 145 3.63 3.61 22.91
N THR A 146 3.81 4.88 22.57
CA THR A 146 2.71 5.77 22.21
C THR A 146 2.07 5.34 20.90
N GLN A 147 0.78 5.07 20.93
CA GLN A 147 -0.04 4.88 19.73
C GLN A 147 -0.51 6.22 19.18
N GLY A 148 -0.60 6.30 17.87
CA GLY A 148 -1.06 7.53 17.24
C GLY A 148 -1.43 7.38 15.79
N THR A 149 -2.05 8.43 15.25
CA THR A 149 -2.36 8.48 13.82
C THR A 149 -1.11 8.86 13.05
N VAL A 150 -0.75 8.03 12.08
CA VAL A 150 0.28 8.31 11.08
C VAL A 150 -0.41 8.58 9.76
N GLU A 151 -0.15 9.71 9.15
CA GLU A 151 -0.77 10.11 7.89
C GLU A 151 0.29 10.62 6.91
N ILE A 152 0.24 10.12 5.67
CA ILE A 152 1.06 10.62 4.57
C ILE A 152 0.13 11.01 3.44
N THR A 153 0.28 12.24 2.93
CA THR A 153 -0.51 12.76 1.83
C THR A 153 0.39 13.12 0.66
N PHE A 154 0.07 12.61 -0.52
CA PHE A 154 0.70 12.93 -1.79
C PHE A 154 -0.30 13.70 -2.65
N THR A 155 0.12 14.83 -3.19
CA THR A 155 -0.75 15.68 -4.02
C THR A 155 -0.02 15.98 -5.32
N ASN A 156 -0.72 15.94 -6.46
CA ASN A 156 -0.17 16.35 -7.73
C ASN A 156 -0.60 17.78 -8.09
N SER A 157 -0.07 18.35 -9.18
CA SER A 157 -0.41 19.71 -9.63
C SER A 157 -1.85 19.84 -10.15
N ASP A 158 -2.51 18.73 -10.50
CA ASP A 158 -3.91 18.70 -10.93
C ASP A 158 -4.89 18.76 -9.76
N GLY A 159 -4.37 18.70 -8.52
CA GLY A 159 -5.14 18.70 -7.29
C GLY A 159 -5.69 17.33 -6.91
N ASP A 160 -5.29 16.28 -7.61
CA ASP A 160 -5.55 14.90 -7.18
C ASP A 160 -4.64 14.56 -6.01
N TYR A 161 -5.11 13.75 -5.08
CA TYR A 161 -4.28 13.33 -3.96
C TYR A 161 -4.52 11.87 -3.60
N MET A 162 -3.50 11.28 -3.01
CA MET A 162 -3.60 10.03 -2.28
C MET A 162 -3.16 10.27 -0.84
N ARG A 163 -3.96 9.82 0.10
CA ARG A 163 -3.65 9.85 1.52
C ARG A 163 -3.65 8.43 2.07
N LEU A 164 -2.55 8.05 2.68
CA LEU A 164 -2.40 6.84 3.46
C LEU A 164 -2.45 7.18 4.94
N ARG A 165 -3.28 6.51 5.72
CA ARG A 165 -3.40 6.75 7.14
C ARG A 165 -3.43 5.43 7.93
N LEU A 166 -2.59 5.35 8.96
CA LEU A 166 -2.69 4.36 10.02
C LEU A 166 -3.34 5.01 11.24
N TYR A 167 -4.43 4.46 11.73
CA TYR A 167 -5.18 5.09 12.84
C TYR A 167 -4.51 4.93 14.19
N ASN A 168 -4.01 3.72 14.48
CA ASN A 168 -3.34 3.38 15.73
C ASN A 168 -1.96 2.83 15.42
N GLY A 169 -1.12 3.66 14.77
CA GLY A 169 0.27 3.29 14.46
C GLY A 169 1.10 3.27 15.74
N ILE A 170 1.80 2.16 15.99
CA ILE A 170 2.80 2.04 17.04
C ILE A 170 4.17 1.87 16.41
N ILE A 171 5.18 2.59 16.90
CA ILE A 171 6.55 2.46 16.42
C ILE A 171 7.14 1.16 16.98
N THR A 172 7.44 0.22 16.08
CA THR A 172 8.01 -1.09 16.43
C THR A 172 9.53 -1.12 16.26
N GLU A 173 10.03 -0.37 15.27
CA GLU A 173 11.45 -0.29 14.99
C GLU A 173 11.88 1.16 14.85
N TYR A 174 13.12 1.43 15.26
CA TYR A 174 13.73 2.74 15.24
C TYR A 174 15.23 2.60 15.01
N SER A 175 15.76 3.31 14.05
CA SER A 175 17.19 3.32 13.75
C SER A 175 17.62 4.71 13.33
N ASP A 176 18.70 5.21 13.91
CA ASP A 176 19.40 6.42 13.46
C ASP A 176 20.66 6.04 12.68
N ASP A 177 20.83 6.59 11.49
CA ASP A 177 22.08 6.47 10.74
C ASP A 177 23.03 7.61 11.12
N LEU A 178 24.03 7.26 11.92
CA LEU A 178 25.06 8.17 12.41
C LEU A 178 26.32 8.19 11.53
N ASN A 179 26.32 7.49 10.40
CA ASN A 179 27.51 7.31 9.56
C ASN A 179 27.80 8.49 8.63
N SER A 180 26.91 9.46 8.50
CA SER A 180 27.09 10.61 7.63
C SER A 180 27.56 11.84 8.42
N VAL A 181 28.56 12.53 7.88
CA VAL A 181 28.99 13.82 8.42
C VAL A 181 27.99 14.89 7.96
N GLY A 182 27.16 15.38 8.87
CA GLY A 182 26.32 16.55 8.66
C GLY A 182 24.81 16.31 8.81
N ARG A 183 24.22 15.31 8.17
CA ARG A 183 22.78 15.04 8.27
C ARG A 183 22.54 13.67 8.85
N ILE A 184 21.70 13.61 9.86
CA ILE A 184 21.31 12.34 10.47
C ILE A 184 19.95 11.95 9.90
N GLU A 185 19.86 10.75 9.36
CA GLU A 185 18.62 10.16 8.89
C GLU A 185 18.10 9.17 9.93
N ARG A 186 16.79 9.13 10.02
CA ARG A 186 16.08 8.28 10.96
C ARG A 186 15.11 7.41 10.22
N THR A 187 15.22 6.09 10.40
CA THR A 187 14.28 5.13 9.86
C THR A 187 13.40 4.57 10.97
N LEU A 188 12.10 4.62 10.75
CA LEU A 188 11.08 4.15 11.68
C LEU A 188 10.13 3.20 10.97
N THR A 189 9.68 2.18 11.69
CA THR A 189 8.62 1.28 11.24
C THR A 189 7.45 1.38 12.21
N TRP A 190 6.28 1.73 11.69
CA TRP A 190 5.01 1.69 12.41
C TRP A 190 4.25 0.43 12.02
N GLN A 191 3.66 -0.21 13.00
CA GLN A 191 2.66 -1.26 12.79
C GLN A 191 1.26 -0.66 12.97
N GLY A 192 0.39 -0.89 11.98
CA GLY A 192 -1.00 -0.46 12.02
C GLY A 192 -1.86 -1.44 12.83
N LEU A 193 -2.61 -0.91 13.78
CA LEU A 193 -3.52 -1.68 14.61
C LEU A 193 -4.96 -1.21 14.40
N SER A 194 -5.90 -2.14 14.39
CA SER A 194 -7.34 -1.80 14.42
C SER A 194 -7.85 -1.75 15.86
N ASP A 195 -8.86 -0.92 16.09
CA ASP A 195 -9.63 -0.92 17.32
C ASP A 195 -11.13 -1.14 17.03
N ALA A 196 -11.98 -0.97 18.03
CA ALA A 196 -13.42 -1.18 17.90
C ALA A 196 -14.12 -0.12 16.99
N VAL A 197 -13.45 0.99 16.71
CA VAL A 197 -14.01 2.14 15.97
C VAL A 197 -13.32 2.34 14.63
N ASN A 198 -11.98 2.19 14.60
CA ASN A 198 -11.15 2.52 13.47
C ASN A 198 -10.53 1.27 12.82
N PRO A 199 -10.47 1.22 11.48
CA PRO A 199 -9.67 0.19 10.80
C PRO A 199 -8.18 0.42 11.10
N ALA A 200 -7.35 -0.58 10.82
CA ALA A 200 -5.91 -0.44 11.00
C ALA A 200 -5.31 0.64 10.06
N PHE A 201 -5.88 0.77 8.85
CA PHE A 201 -5.49 1.80 7.89
C PHE A 201 -6.65 2.19 6.98
N ASP A 202 -6.53 3.32 6.31
CA ASP A 202 -7.26 3.64 5.09
C ASP A 202 -6.32 4.22 4.01
N ILE A 203 -6.73 4.03 2.76
CA ILE A 203 -6.16 4.73 1.62
C ILE A 203 -7.27 5.54 0.98
N ILE A 204 -7.09 6.84 0.90
CA ILE A 204 -8.03 7.75 0.28
C ILE A 204 -7.42 8.27 -1.02
N ILE A 205 -8.14 8.08 -2.12
CA ILE A 205 -7.75 8.59 -3.42
C ILE A 205 -8.80 9.59 -3.87
N SER A 206 -8.39 10.81 -4.20
CA SER A 206 -9.24 11.83 -4.79
C SER A 206 -8.74 12.15 -6.19
N ASN A 207 -9.61 11.97 -7.18
CA ASN A 207 -9.30 12.19 -8.58
C ASN A 207 -10.56 12.63 -9.36
N ALA A 208 -10.47 12.75 -10.69
CA ALA A 208 -11.62 13.08 -11.53
C ALA A 208 -12.46 11.86 -11.94
N ASP A 209 -12.06 10.65 -11.60
CA ASP A 209 -12.80 9.45 -11.94
C ASP A 209 -14.03 9.28 -11.04
N ALA A 210 -15.20 9.19 -11.66
CA ALA A 210 -16.46 9.00 -10.95
C ALA A 210 -16.71 7.55 -10.54
N SER A 211 -15.98 6.60 -11.14
CA SER A 211 -16.15 5.17 -10.92
C SER A 211 -15.19 4.67 -9.87
N ALA A 212 -15.69 4.18 -8.75
CA ALA A 212 -14.86 3.39 -7.84
C ALA A 212 -14.42 2.10 -8.56
N ILE A 213 -13.14 1.80 -8.53
CA ILE A 213 -12.64 0.52 -9.06
C ILE A 213 -13.20 -0.60 -8.16
N GLY A 214 -14.03 -1.46 -8.71
CA GLY A 214 -14.52 -2.64 -7.98
C GLY A 214 -16.04 -2.73 -7.77
N ASN A 215 -16.83 -1.97 -8.50
CA ASN A 215 -18.30 -2.21 -8.62
C ASN A 215 -18.62 -2.95 -9.90
#